data_92d73a42b47f0fabd8a7c970110f736e
#
_entry.id   92d73a42b47f0fabd8a7c970110f736e
#
_cell.length_a   1.000
_cell.length_b   1.000
_cell.length_c   1.000
_cell.angle_alpha   90.00
_cell.angle_beta   90.00
_cell.angle_gamma   90.00
#
_symmetry.space_group_name_H-M   'P 1'
#
loop_
_entity.id
_entity.type
_entity.pdbx_description
1 polymer ?
#
loop_
_entity_poly.entity_id
_entity_poly.type
_entity_poly.pdbx_seq_one_letter_code
_entity_poly.pdbx_strand_id
1 'polypeptide(L)'
;MMLRFRKMMSVLLAAALTLTMLTACGGGGSSRASVDAKVKLTESVNEALKKDGYTEILKYDAELDKTAYLYRVYRENSDVRGINKDWKEKNVNRRLFKVDVLEAKKADSASKIAKEIEPTLTNMKDYEWSIGYYVEPKENNKKEVVSREITIILEWKEVTK
;
A
#
# COMPACT_ATOMS: atom_id res chain seq x y z
N MET A 1 27.30 -2.57 15.43
CA MET A 1 26.77 -3.14 14.19
C MET A 1 25.59 -4.09 14.41
N MET A 2 25.57 -4.90 15.46
CA MET A 2 24.47 -5.87 15.74
C MET A 2 23.10 -5.26 16.07
N LEU A 3 22.99 -4.10 16.69
CA LEU A 3 21.70 -3.47 17.04
C LEU A 3 20.90 -2.99 15.80
N ARG A 4 21.59 -2.55 14.76
CA ARG A 4 20.94 -2.10 13.51
C ARG A 4 20.38 -3.29 12.70
N PHE A 5 21.06 -4.43 12.75
CA PHE A 5 20.60 -5.67 12.08
C PHE A 5 19.33 -6.24 12.72
N ARG A 6 19.22 -6.20 14.06
CA ARG A 6 18.03 -6.65 14.80
C ARG A 6 16.80 -5.77 14.50
N LYS A 7 16.97 -4.45 14.40
CA LYS A 7 15.87 -3.54 14.03
C LYS A 7 15.42 -3.73 12.58
N MET A 8 16.33 -3.98 11.64
CA MET A 8 15.97 -4.26 10.25
C MET A 8 15.22 -5.60 10.12
N MET A 9 15.63 -6.63 10.86
CA MET A 9 14.95 -7.93 10.82
C MET A 9 13.53 -7.88 11.40
N SER A 10 13.30 -7.08 12.46
CA SER A 10 11.97 -6.95 13.07
C SER A 10 10.98 -6.21 12.17
N VAL A 11 11.41 -5.21 11.39
CA VAL A 11 10.55 -4.49 10.44
C VAL A 11 10.20 -5.37 9.24
N LEU A 12 11.14 -6.16 8.73
CA LEU A 12 10.91 -7.12 7.64
C LEU A 12 9.93 -8.22 8.06
N LEU A 13 10.06 -8.74 9.28
CA LEU A 13 9.18 -9.76 9.81
C LEU A 13 7.75 -9.24 10.03
N ALA A 14 7.60 -8.00 10.51
CA ALA A 14 6.31 -7.36 10.72
C ALA A 14 5.55 -7.18 9.39
N ALA A 15 6.22 -6.72 8.34
CA ALA A 15 5.60 -6.54 7.01
C ALA A 15 5.12 -7.87 6.40
N ALA A 16 5.89 -8.95 6.58
CA ALA A 16 5.50 -10.27 6.09
C ALA A 16 4.26 -10.83 6.82
N LEU A 17 4.18 -10.65 8.14
CA LEU A 17 3.06 -11.10 8.96
C LEU A 17 1.78 -10.28 8.65
N THR A 18 1.92 -8.97 8.44
CA THR A 18 0.76 -8.12 8.12
C THR A 18 0.14 -8.49 6.79
N LEU A 19 0.94 -8.82 5.79
CA LEU A 19 0.42 -9.20 4.47
C LEU A 19 -0.34 -10.53 4.49
N THR A 20 0.09 -11.50 5.31
CA THR A 20 -0.65 -12.76 5.52
C THR A 20 -1.98 -12.53 6.22
N MET A 21 -2.03 -11.66 7.22
CA MET A 21 -3.26 -11.32 7.94
C MET A 21 -4.30 -10.59 7.05
N LEU A 22 -3.82 -9.79 6.09
CA LEU A 22 -4.70 -9.09 5.15
C LEU A 22 -5.50 -10.04 4.24
N THR A 23 -4.99 -11.23 3.97
CA THR A 23 -5.62 -12.21 3.08
C THR A 23 -6.46 -13.26 3.82
N ALA A 24 -6.23 -13.46 5.11
CA ALA A 24 -6.96 -14.43 5.92
C ALA A 24 -8.43 -14.02 6.17
N CYS A 25 -8.77 -12.74 6.00
CA CYS A 25 -10.13 -12.22 6.08
C CYS A 25 -10.70 -12.05 4.65
N GLY A 26 -10.98 -13.15 3.98
CA GLY A 26 -11.69 -13.17 2.71
C GLY A 26 -13.10 -12.61 2.87
N GLY A 27 -13.40 -11.57 2.13
CA GLY A 27 -14.73 -10.99 2.02
C GLY A 27 -14.84 -9.60 2.63
N GLY A 28 -15.03 -8.62 1.80
CA GLY A 28 -15.60 -7.27 1.86
C GLY A 28 -15.95 -6.54 3.15
N GLY A 29 -15.53 -7.00 4.31
CA GLY A 29 -15.74 -6.35 5.60
C GLY A 29 -14.41 -6.07 6.28
N SER A 30 -14.15 -4.81 6.63
CA SER A 30 -13.01 -4.42 7.45
C SER A 30 -13.17 -5.01 8.85
N SER A 31 -12.70 -6.25 9.08
CA SER A 31 -12.54 -6.73 10.44
C SER A 31 -11.45 -5.90 11.13
N ARG A 32 -11.58 -5.69 12.43
CA ARG A 32 -10.61 -4.91 13.24
C ARG A 32 -9.18 -5.43 13.05
N ALA A 33 -8.99 -6.74 12.96
CA ALA A 33 -7.70 -7.38 12.67
C ALA A 33 -7.14 -6.98 11.29
N SER A 34 -7.98 -6.80 10.27
CA SER A 34 -7.58 -6.32 8.95
C SER A 34 -7.14 -4.85 8.99
N VAL A 35 -7.81 -4.01 9.78
CA VAL A 35 -7.43 -2.59 9.99
C VAL A 35 -6.07 -2.50 10.66
N ASP A 36 -5.86 -3.21 11.78
CA ASP A 36 -4.59 -3.21 12.50
C ASP A 36 -3.42 -3.67 11.61
N ALA A 37 -3.66 -4.68 10.76
CA ALA A 37 -2.65 -5.15 9.81
C ALA A 37 -2.30 -4.09 8.76
N LYS A 38 -3.28 -3.32 8.28
CA LYS A 38 -3.07 -2.24 7.30
C LYS A 38 -2.40 -1.03 7.92
N VAL A 39 -2.71 -0.69 9.16
CA VAL A 39 -1.99 0.33 9.93
C VAL A 39 -0.51 -0.04 10.03
N LYS A 40 -0.19 -1.27 10.43
CA LYS A 40 1.21 -1.76 10.50
C LYS A 40 1.90 -1.78 9.15
N LEU A 41 1.19 -2.12 8.08
CA LEU A 41 1.73 -2.04 6.71
C LEU A 41 2.08 -0.59 6.37
N THR A 42 1.20 0.36 6.70
CA THR A 42 1.45 1.80 6.47
C THR A 42 2.65 2.30 7.27
N GLU A 43 2.80 1.89 8.53
CA GLU A 43 3.97 2.19 9.34
C GLU A 43 5.27 1.67 8.69
N SER A 44 5.22 0.44 8.17
CA SER A 44 6.37 -0.16 7.46
C SER A 44 6.68 0.56 6.14
N VAL A 45 5.67 1.05 5.42
CA VAL A 45 5.85 1.89 4.21
C VAL A 45 6.48 3.23 4.59
N ASN A 46 6.02 3.88 5.66
CA ASN A 46 6.60 5.11 6.17
C ASN A 46 8.08 4.92 6.57
N GLU A 47 8.42 3.80 7.21
CA GLU A 47 9.81 3.47 7.57
C GLU A 47 10.69 3.25 6.31
N ALA A 48 10.13 2.69 5.24
CA ALA A 48 10.83 2.57 3.97
C ALA A 48 11.07 3.95 3.34
N LEU A 49 10.04 4.80 3.27
CA LEU A 49 10.14 6.17 2.75
C LEU A 49 11.13 7.03 3.52
N LYS A 50 11.17 6.91 4.85
CA LYS A 50 12.16 7.63 5.67
C LYS A 50 13.62 7.30 5.33
N LYS A 51 13.89 6.06 4.92
CA LYS A 51 15.23 5.66 4.47
C LYS A 51 15.64 6.38 3.18
N ASP A 52 14.67 6.72 2.35
CA ASP A 52 14.85 7.43 1.09
C ASP A 52 14.77 8.97 1.26
N GLY A 53 14.70 9.44 2.53
CA GLY A 53 14.79 10.86 2.88
C GLY A 53 13.45 11.60 2.98
N TYR A 54 12.34 10.89 2.93
CA TYR A 54 11.01 11.50 3.11
C TYR A 54 10.71 11.72 4.60
N THR A 55 10.17 12.88 4.93
CA THR A 55 9.79 13.24 6.30
C THR A 55 8.29 13.17 6.54
N GLU A 56 7.49 13.20 5.47
CA GLU A 56 6.04 13.16 5.51
C GLU A 56 5.56 11.77 5.92
N ILE A 57 4.46 11.73 6.67
CA ILE A 57 3.87 10.50 7.20
C ILE A 57 2.55 10.22 6.49
N LEU A 58 2.48 9.07 5.83
CA LEU A 58 1.22 8.55 5.32
C LEU A 58 0.33 8.14 6.50
N LYS A 59 -0.96 8.49 6.45
CA LYS A 59 -1.98 8.05 7.38
C LYS A 59 -2.83 6.97 6.71
N TYR A 60 -3.03 5.84 7.39
CA TYR A 60 -3.96 4.84 6.92
C TYR A 60 -5.40 5.35 7.01
N ASP A 61 -6.18 5.14 5.93
CA ASP A 61 -7.59 5.51 5.86
C ASP A 61 -8.43 4.33 5.36
N ALA A 62 -9.30 3.80 6.23
CA ALA A 62 -10.16 2.66 5.93
C ALA A 62 -11.21 2.96 4.84
N GLU A 63 -11.60 4.21 4.62
CA GLU A 63 -12.52 4.57 3.54
C GLU A 63 -11.86 4.41 2.17
N LEU A 64 -10.54 4.63 2.09
CA LEU A 64 -9.78 4.39 0.86
C LEU A 64 -9.64 2.90 0.53
N ASP A 65 -9.78 2.00 1.50
CA ASP A 65 -9.83 0.56 1.24
C ASP A 65 -11.04 0.17 0.39
N LYS A 66 -12.19 0.80 0.63
CA LYS A 66 -13.41 0.59 -0.16
C LYS A 66 -13.18 1.04 -1.60
N THR A 67 -12.50 2.17 -1.77
CA THR A 67 -12.11 2.66 -3.09
C THR A 67 -11.13 1.69 -3.75
N ALA A 68 -10.10 1.23 -3.06
CA ALA A 68 -9.15 0.25 -3.57
C ALA A 68 -9.84 -1.06 -3.99
N TYR A 69 -10.81 -1.54 -3.21
CA TYR A 69 -11.61 -2.70 -3.56
C TYR A 69 -12.39 -2.50 -4.87
N LEU A 70 -13.01 -1.35 -5.08
CA LEU A 70 -13.75 -1.05 -6.31
C LEU A 70 -12.84 -1.03 -7.54
N TYR A 71 -11.61 -0.56 -7.40
CA TYR A 71 -10.65 -0.46 -8.49
C TYR A 71 -9.74 -1.70 -8.66
N ARG A 72 -9.91 -2.75 -7.85
CA ARG A 72 -9.11 -3.98 -7.96
C ARG A 72 -9.26 -4.70 -9.31
N VAL A 73 -10.39 -4.52 -9.99
CA VAL A 73 -10.68 -5.17 -11.27
C VAL A 73 -9.85 -4.64 -12.44
N TYR A 74 -9.31 -3.44 -12.32
CA TYR A 74 -8.46 -2.82 -13.34
C TYR A 74 -7.03 -3.34 -13.18
N ARG A 75 -6.69 -4.35 -13.98
CA ARG A 75 -5.43 -5.11 -13.87
C ARG A 75 -4.34 -4.61 -14.79
N GLU A 76 -4.70 -4.00 -15.92
CA GLU A 76 -3.74 -3.54 -16.92
C GLU A 76 -3.16 -2.18 -16.56
N ASN A 77 -1.86 -2.00 -16.84
CA ASN A 77 -1.18 -0.71 -16.60
C ASN A 77 -1.80 0.45 -17.41
N SER A 78 -2.38 0.16 -18.58
CA SER A 78 -3.10 1.13 -19.39
C SER A 78 -4.36 1.63 -18.68
N ASP A 79 -5.11 0.75 -18.03
CA ASP A 79 -6.32 1.10 -17.29
C ASP A 79 -5.99 1.96 -16.07
N VAL A 80 -4.94 1.60 -15.32
CA VAL A 80 -4.45 2.39 -14.17
C VAL A 80 -4.03 3.79 -14.61
N ARG A 81 -3.32 3.90 -15.73
CA ARG A 81 -2.93 5.22 -16.30
C ARG A 81 -4.15 6.03 -16.73
N GLY A 82 -5.12 5.39 -17.38
CA GLY A 82 -6.37 6.02 -17.79
C GLY A 82 -7.15 6.59 -16.61
N ILE A 83 -7.31 5.81 -15.53
CA ILE A 83 -7.96 6.24 -14.29
C ILE A 83 -7.22 7.43 -13.67
N ASN A 84 -5.92 7.36 -13.54
CA ASN A 84 -5.11 8.44 -12.96
C ASN A 84 -5.17 9.71 -13.80
N LYS A 85 -5.23 9.58 -15.13
CA LYS A 85 -5.41 10.71 -16.05
C LYS A 85 -6.79 11.34 -15.86
N ASP A 86 -7.85 10.54 -15.82
CA ASP A 86 -9.23 11.00 -15.60
C ASP A 86 -9.37 11.72 -14.26
N TRP A 87 -8.81 11.18 -13.19
CA TRP A 87 -8.80 11.84 -11.89
C TRP A 87 -8.07 13.17 -11.91
N LYS A 88 -6.93 13.24 -12.57
CA LYS A 88 -6.20 14.51 -12.73
C LYS A 88 -7.01 15.54 -13.51
N GLU A 89 -7.65 15.15 -14.61
CA GLU A 89 -8.49 16.03 -15.42
C GLU A 89 -9.73 16.55 -14.66
N LYS A 90 -10.27 15.73 -13.74
CA LYS A 90 -11.39 16.09 -12.87
C LYS A 90 -10.98 16.74 -11.54
N ASN A 91 -9.70 17.07 -11.35
CA ASN A 91 -9.15 17.63 -10.11
C ASN A 91 -9.42 16.75 -8.87
N VAL A 92 -9.45 15.45 -9.04
CA VAL A 92 -9.54 14.50 -7.91
C VAL A 92 -8.14 14.26 -7.37
N ASN A 93 -7.93 14.62 -6.11
CA ASN A 93 -6.64 14.49 -5.42
C ASN A 93 -6.39 13.03 -4.99
N ARG A 94 -6.41 12.11 -5.94
CA ARG A 94 -6.18 10.67 -5.74
C ARG A 94 -5.30 10.08 -6.82
N ARG A 95 -4.62 9.01 -6.47
CA ARG A 95 -3.88 8.18 -7.42
C ARG A 95 -4.00 6.70 -7.09
N LEU A 96 -4.21 5.91 -8.13
CA LEU A 96 -4.29 4.45 -8.10
C LEU A 96 -2.93 3.85 -8.45
N PHE A 97 -2.51 2.86 -7.67
CA PHE A 97 -1.34 2.02 -7.95
C PHE A 97 -1.69 0.55 -7.83
N LYS A 98 -0.93 -0.28 -8.51
CA LYS A 98 -0.96 -1.73 -8.43
C LYS A 98 0.43 -2.29 -8.23
N VAL A 99 0.59 -3.12 -7.21
CA VAL A 99 1.86 -3.75 -6.87
C VAL A 99 1.66 -5.25 -6.75
N ASP A 100 2.41 -6.02 -7.52
CA ASP A 100 2.48 -7.47 -7.38
C ASP A 100 3.63 -7.86 -6.47
N VAL A 101 3.35 -8.68 -5.46
CA VAL A 101 4.34 -9.19 -4.51
C VAL A 101 4.33 -10.70 -4.54
N LEU A 102 5.48 -11.31 -4.88
CA LEU A 102 5.63 -12.77 -4.80
C LEU A 102 5.53 -13.22 -3.35
N GLU A 103 4.87 -14.35 -3.09
CA GLU A 103 4.74 -14.90 -1.73
C GLU A 103 6.10 -15.12 -1.06
N ALA A 104 7.09 -15.60 -1.81
CA ALA A 104 8.47 -15.77 -1.33
C ALA A 104 9.17 -14.44 -0.95
N LYS A 105 8.65 -13.29 -1.41
CA LYS A 105 9.18 -11.95 -1.18
C LYS A 105 8.20 -11.04 -0.44
N LYS A 106 7.23 -11.59 0.27
CA LYS A 106 6.22 -10.80 0.99
C LYS A 106 6.81 -9.86 2.06
N ALA A 107 7.99 -10.18 2.57
CA ALA A 107 8.73 -9.30 3.49
C ALA A 107 9.12 -7.96 2.84
N ASP A 108 9.27 -7.91 1.51
CA ASP A 108 9.65 -6.71 0.76
C ASP A 108 8.46 -5.83 0.38
N SER A 109 7.24 -6.19 0.78
CA SER A 109 6.00 -5.52 0.36
C SER A 109 6.02 -4.02 0.64
N ALA A 110 6.42 -3.63 1.84
CA ALA A 110 6.46 -2.22 2.24
C ALA A 110 7.44 -1.41 1.40
N SER A 111 8.64 -1.94 1.16
CA SER A 111 9.65 -1.28 0.31
C SER A 111 9.20 -1.18 -1.14
N LYS A 112 8.49 -2.19 -1.64
CA LYS A 112 7.96 -2.20 -3.00
C LYS A 112 6.83 -1.19 -3.18
N ILE A 113 5.93 -1.08 -2.20
CA ILE A 113 4.89 -0.07 -2.16
C ILE A 113 5.51 1.33 -2.09
N ALA A 114 6.46 1.56 -1.16
CA ALA A 114 7.15 2.83 -1.01
C ALA A 114 7.76 3.30 -2.34
N LYS A 115 8.51 2.42 -3.02
CA LYS A 115 9.14 2.70 -4.30
C LYS A 115 8.13 3.05 -5.40
N GLU A 116 6.95 2.40 -5.41
CA GLU A 116 5.92 2.64 -6.41
C GLU A 116 5.25 3.99 -6.23
N ILE A 117 4.99 4.41 -4.98
CA ILE A 117 4.31 5.67 -4.67
C ILE A 117 5.27 6.87 -4.63
N GLU A 118 6.57 6.65 -4.38
CA GLU A 118 7.60 7.67 -4.24
C GLU A 118 7.56 8.77 -5.31
N PRO A 119 7.46 8.49 -6.63
CA PRO A 119 7.42 9.53 -7.65
C PRO A 119 6.24 10.51 -7.51
N THR A 120 5.18 10.11 -6.80
CA THR A 120 4.03 10.96 -6.53
C THR A 120 4.28 11.87 -5.34
N LEU A 121 5.15 11.47 -4.42
CA LEU A 121 5.44 12.16 -3.16
C LEU A 121 6.43 13.36 -3.31
N THR A 122 7.00 13.61 -4.47
CA THR A 122 8.12 14.54 -4.68
C THR A 122 7.82 16.03 -4.47
N ASN A 123 6.56 16.47 -4.32
CA ASN A 123 6.20 17.89 -4.18
C ASN A 123 5.29 18.19 -2.97
N MET A 124 5.52 17.55 -1.82
CA MET A 124 4.45 17.22 -0.89
C MET A 124 4.49 17.83 0.52
N LYS A 125 5.24 18.88 0.73
CA LYS A 125 5.33 19.52 2.06
C LYS A 125 4.04 20.21 2.52
N ASP A 126 3.13 20.48 1.58
CA ASP A 126 1.91 21.26 1.83
C ASP A 126 0.63 20.39 1.84
N TYR A 127 0.79 19.04 1.89
CA TYR A 127 -0.35 18.14 1.84
C TYR A 127 -0.36 17.14 3.02
N GLU A 128 -1.56 16.82 3.49
CA GLU A 128 -1.80 15.62 4.31
C GLU A 128 -2.08 14.44 3.39
N TRP A 129 -1.44 13.31 3.67
CA TRP A 129 -1.48 12.12 2.84
C TRP A 129 -2.16 10.97 3.53
N SER A 130 -3.13 10.37 2.81
CA SER A 130 -3.84 9.19 3.25
C SER A 130 -3.65 8.05 2.25
N ILE A 131 -3.60 6.82 2.76
CA ILE A 131 -3.39 5.61 1.96
C ILE A 131 -4.38 4.52 2.38
N GLY A 132 -4.94 3.83 1.41
CA GLY A 132 -5.76 2.63 1.61
C GLY A 132 -5.34 1.50 0.69
N TYR A 133 -5.69 0.27 1.06
CA TYR A 133 -5.25 -0.95 0.40
C TYR A 133 -6.36 -1.97 0.19
N TYR A 134 -6.29 -2.66 -0.93
CA TYR A 134 -6.95 -3.95 -1.10
C TYR A 134 -5.91 -4.99 -1.55
N VAL A 135 -5.90 -6.15 -0.91
CA VAL A 135 -4.94 -7.22 -1.18
C VAL A 135 -5.67 -8.45 -1.69
N GLU A 136 -5.32 -8.90 -2.88
CA GLU A 136 -5.89 -10.09 -3.51
C GLU A 136 -4.80 -11.17 -3.67
N PRO A 137 -4.99 -12.36 -3.06
CA PRO A 137 -4.08 -13.47 -3.28
C PRO A 137 -4.26 -14.04 -4.68
N LYS A 138 -3.16 -14.42 -5.32
CA LYS A 138 -3.15 -15.17 -6.59
C LYS A 138 -2.67 -16.58 -6.31
N GLU A 139 -3.49 -17.56 -6.64
CA GLU A 139 -3.22 -18.97 -6.42
C GLU A 139 -2.77 -19.67 -7.72
N ASN A 140 -1.95 -20.69 -7.56
CA ASN A 140 -1.61 -21.61 -8.65
C ASN A 140 -2.67 -22.72 -8.79
N ASN A 141 -2.47 -23.62 -9.74
CA ASN A 141 -3.37 -24.76 -9.99
C ASN A 141 -3.51 -25.72 -8.81
N LYS A 142 -2.60 -25.65 -7.83
CA LYS A 142 -2.61 -26.44 -6.57
C LYS A 142 -3.27 -25.70 -5.41
N LYS A 143 -3.89 -24.52 -5.67
CA LYS A 143 -4.47 -23.62 -4.66
C LYS A 143 -3.46 -23.07 -3.64
N GLU A 144 -2.18 -23.03 -4.00
CA GLU A 144 -1.15 -22.40 -3.19
C GLU A 144 -1.03 -20.93 -3.59
N VAL A 145 -0.96 -20.02 -2.61
CA VAL A 145 -0.75 -18.59 -2.87
C VAL A 145 0.69 -18.39 -3.38
N VAL A 146 0.82 -17.91 -4.60
CA VAL A 146 2.11 -17.67 -5.25
C VAL A 146 2.49 -16.20 -5.28
N SER A 147 1.51 -15.32 -5.30
CA SER A 147 1.70 -13.87 -5.24
C SER A 147 0.49 -13.17 -4.65
N ARG A 148 0.63 -11.89 -4.35
CA ARG A 148 -0.47 -11.01 -3.96
C ARG A 148 -0.45 -9.75 -4.80
N GLU A 149 -1.59 -9.40 -5.34
CA GLU A 149 -1.80 -8.10 -5.97
C GLU A 149 -2.32 -7.12 -4.91
N ILE A 150 -1.64 -5.99 -4.76
CA ILE A 150 -2.01 -4.93 -3.84
C ILE A 150 -2.50 -3.74 -4.68
N THR A 151 -3.78 -3.44 -4.55
CA THR A 151 -4.36 -2.20 -5.09
C THR A 151 -4.25 -1.12 -4.03
N ILE A 152 -3.69 0.02 -4.38
CA ILE A 152 -3.38 1.12 -3.47
C ILE A 152 -4.09 2.37 -3.97
N ILE A 153 -4.78 3.05 -3.08
CA ILE A 153 -5.27 4.41 -3.30
C ILE A 153 -4.48 5.35 -2.41
N LEU A 154 -3.85 6.32 -3.03
CA LEU A 154 -3.21 7.44 -2.37
C LEU A 154 -4.10 8.68 -2.55
N GLU A 155 -4.42 9.37 -1.47
CA GLU A 155 -5.19 10.62 -1.46
C GLU A 155 -4.39 11.70 -0.76
N TRP A 156 -4.53 12.95 -1.21
CA TRP A 156 -3.91 14.10 -0.57
C TRP A 156 -4.89 15.27 -0.45
N LYS A 157 -4.73 16.02 0.64
CA LYS A 157 -5.50 17.24 0.95
C LYS A 157 -4.54 18.36 1.26
N GLU A 158 -4.79 19.54 0.70
CA GLU A 158 -4.02 20.72 1.04
C GLU A 158 -4.18 21.05 2.53
N VAL A 159 -3.05 21.31 3.19
CA VAL A 159 -3.08 21.81 4.58
C VAL A 159 -3.52 23.26 4.52
N THR A 160 -4.77 23.53 4.92
CA THR A 160 -5.26 24.91 5.12
C THR A 160 -4.45 25.53 6.26
N LYS A 161 -3.64 26.54 5.91
CA LYS A 161 -2.90 27.36 6.90
C LYS A 161 -3.83 28.29 7.59
#